data_6e76dfa4e5533a5007dc082307c819dd
#
_entry.id   6e76dfa4e5533a5007dc082307c819dd
#
_cell.length_a   1.000
_cell.length_b   1.000
_cell.length_c   1.000
_cell.angle_alpha   90.00
_cell.angle_beta   90.00
_cell.angle_gamma   90.00
#
_symmetry.space_group_name_H-M   'P 1'
#
loop_
_entity.id
_entity.type
_entity.pdbx_description
1 polymer ?
#
loop_
_entity_poly.entity_id
_entity_poly.type
_entity_poly.pdbx_seq_one_letter_code
_entity_poly.pdbx_strand_id
1 'polypeptide(L)'
;EYRWELIVCHIHHGLRGAEADRDEQFVRELAGQLGLPYAVRHIDAAALALENHLSVEEAGRNARYAFFAETAGEGGRIATAHTLDDTIETVLMNLIRGTGLHGLCGIPRIRGNIVRPLLDVTRAEVEEYLALLGQPYCTDSTNLSDDYTRNRVRHDILPRLRELNPNFTGAMARMLPQLAAQW
;
A
#
# COMPACT_ATOMS: atom_id res chain seq x y z
N GLU A 1 -27.60 1.96 6.19
CA GLU A 1 -26.42 1.15 6.55
C GLU A 1 -26.06 0.27 5.36
N TYR A 2 -24.84 0.39 4.85
CA TYR A 2 -24.34 -0.51 3.81
C TYR A 2 -23.91 -1.82 4.50
N ARG A 3 -24.45 -2.96 4.08
CA ARG A 3 -23.98 -4.28 4.51
C ARG A 3 -22.88 -4.73 3.54
N TRP A 4 -21.63 -4.52 3.96
CA TRP A 4 -20.47 -5.05 3.24
C TRP A 4 -20.19 -6.48 3.70
N GLU A 5 -19.98 -7.38 2.76
CA GLU A 5 -19.32 -8.67 3.03
C GLU A 5 -17.81 -8.43 2.91
N LEU A 6 -17.10 -8.53 4.02
CA LEU A 6 -15.67 -8.28 4.08
C LEU A 6 -14.93 -9.61 4.14
N ILE A 7 -13.86 -9.73 3.36
CA ILE A 7 -12.93 -10.87 3.38
C ILE A 7 -11.52 -10.31 3.57
N VAL A 8 -10.79 -10.81 4.56
CA VAL A 8 -9.38 -10.47 4.75
C VAL A 8 -8.54 -11.35 3.84
N CYS A 9 -7.76 -10.72 2.94
CA CYS A 9 -6.88 -11.42 2.01
C CYS A 9 -5.42 -11.18 2.36
N HIS A 10 -4.64 -12.25 2.48
CA HIS A 10 -3.19 -12.19 2.65
C HIS A 10 -2.48 -12.95 1.54
N ILE A 11 -1.33 -12.43 1.09
CA ILE A 11 -0.46 -13.17 0.17
C ILE A 11 0.91 -13.33 0.82
N HIS A 12 1.36 -14.57 0.90
CA HIS A 12 2.68 -14.93 1.38
C HIS A 12 3.63 -15.09 0.18
N HIS A 13 4.60 -14.19 0.06
CA HIS A 13 5.47 -14.10 -1.12
C HIS A 13 6.64 -15.07 -1.14
N GLY A 14 6.89 -15.83 -0.07
CA GLY A 14 8.01 -16.77 0.06
C GLY A 14 9.40 -16.12 0.22
N LEU A 15 9.48 -14.80 0.43
CA LEU A 15 10.75 -14.07 0.37
C LEU A 15 11.45 -13.86 1.72
N ARG A 16 10.71 -13.86 2.85
CA ARG A 16 11.20 -13.42 4.17
C ARG A 16 11.17 -14.52 5.23
N GLY A 17 10.96 -15.79 4.84
CA GLY A 17 10.93 -16.93 5.76
C GLY A 17 10.07 -16.69 6.99
N ALA A 18 10.58 -16.93 8.19
CA ALA A 18 9.86 -16.81 9.46
C ALA A 18 9.20 -15.44 9.71
N GLU A 19 9.70 -14.35 9.13
CA GLU A 19 9.06 -13.04 9.24
C GLU A 19 7.74 -12.99 8.47
N ALA A 20 7.71 -13.55 7.27
CA ALA A 20 6.49 -13.64 6.47
C ALA A 20 5.45 -14.59 7.13
N ASP A 21 5.92 -15.69 7.74
CA ASP A 21 5.06 -16.61 8.49
C ASP A 21 4.41 -15.91 9.70
N ARG A 22 5.19 -15.10 10.44
CA ARG A 22 4.69 -14.29 11.56
C ARG A 22 3.65 -13.28 11.10
N ASP A 23 3.89 -12.59 9.98
CA ASP A 23 2.97 -11.59 9.43
C ASP A 23 1.66 -12.26 8.98
N GLU A 24 1.73 -13.44 8.34
CA GLU A 24 0.54 -14.21 7.99
C GLU A 24 -0.26 -14.63 9.24
N GLN A 25 0.43 -15.15 10.26
CA GLN A 25 -0.22 -15.57 11.50
C GLN A 25 -0.93 -14.40 12.17
N PHE A 26 -0.27 -13.23 12.25
CA PHE A 26 -0.87 -12.01 12.77
C PHE A 26 -2.16 -11.62 12.05
N VAL A 27 -2.14 -11.61 10.71
CA VAL A 27 -3.33 -11.26 9.91
C VAL A 27 -4.45 -12.27 10.11
N ARG A 28 -4.13 -13.56 10.19
CA ARG A 28 -5.09 -14.65 10.46
C ARG A 28 -5.77 -14.49 11.82
N GLU A 29 -4.97 -14.23 12.86
CA GLU A 29 -5.48 -14.01 14.22
C GLU A 29 -6.38 -12.78 14.30
N LEU A 30 -5.97 -11.68 13.69
CA LEU A 30 -6.76 -10.46 13.65
C LEU A 30 -8.09 -10.66 12.91
N ALA A 31 -8.08 -11.35 11.77
CA ALA A 31 -9.31 -11.69 11.05
C ALA A 31 -10.26 -12.53 11.94
N GLY A 32 -9.72 -13.51 12.68
CA GLY A 32 -10.47 -14.31 13.62
C GLY A 32 -11.06 -13.48 14.78
N GLN A 33 -10.31 -12.55 15.35
CA GLN A 33 -10.78 -11.64 16.40
C GLN A 33 -11.92 -10.74 15.92
N LEU A 34 -11.85 -10.31 14.64
CA LEU A 34 -12.88 -9.48 14.02
C LEU A 34 -14.07 -10.28 13.48
N GLY A 35 -14.03 -11.61 13.53
CA GLY A 35 -15.08 -12.48 12.99
C GLY A 35 -15.19 -12.42 11.46
N LEU A 36 -14.09 -12.09 10.77
CA LEU A 36 -14.06 -11.96 9.31
C LEU A 36 -13.50 -13.22 8.64
N PRO A 37 -14.03 -13.63 7.47
CA PRO A 37 -13.43 -14.64 6.64
C PRO A 37 -11.99 -14.26 6.27
N TYR A 38 -11.10 -15.25 6.21
CA TYR A 38 -9.69 -15.11 5.88
C TYR A 38 -9.35 -15.98 4.67
N ALA A 39 -8.71 -15.39 3.67
CA ALA A 39 -8.19 -16.07 2.50
C ALA A 39 -6.69 -15.82 2.38
N VAL A 40 -5.90 -16.86 2.15
CA VAL A 40 -4.45 -16.78 1.98
C VAL A 40 -4.01 -17.49 0.71
N ARG A 41 -2.97 -16.95 0.07
CA ARG A 41 -2.27 -17.61 -1.04
C ARG A 41 -0.77 -17.52 -0.82
N HIS A 42 -0.10 -18.66 -0.92
CA HIS A 42 1.36 -18.76 -0.90
C HIS A 42 1.87 -18.78 -2.35
N ILE A 43 2.89 -18.00 -2.63
CA ILE A 43 3.58 -17.95 -3.92
C ILE A 43 5.09 -17.97 -3.72
N ASP A 44 5.80 -18.47 -4.71
CA ASP A 44 7.23 -18.22 -4.87
C ASP A 44 7.42 -17.04 -5.85
N ALA A 45 7.56 -15.84 -5.28
CA ALA A 45 7.67 -14.62 -6.09
C ALA A 45 8.95 -14.61 -6.93
N ALA A 46 10.03 -15.27 -6.48
CA ALA A 46 11.28 -15.36 -7.24
C ALA A 46 11.13 -16.29 -8.45
N ALA A 47 10.49 -17.46 -8.27
CA ALA A 47 10.22 -18.38 -9.37
C ALA A 47 9.28 -17.72 -10.41
N LEU A 48 8.21 -17.06 -9.97
CA LEU A 48 7.29 -16.33 -10.86
C LEU A 48 7.98 -15.20 -11.64
N ALA A 49 8.93 -14.50 -11.02
CA ALA A 49 9.71 -13.46 -11.67
C ALA A 49 10.56 -14.01 -12.82
N LEU A 50 11.24 -15.13 -12.59
CA LEU A 50 12.06 -15.83 -13.60
C LEU A 50 11.19 -16.34 -14.76
N GLU A 51 10.08 -16.99 -14.44
CA GLU A 51 9.17 -17.58 -15.44
C GLU A 51 8.57 -16.51 -16.37
N ASN A 52 8.21 -15.34 -15.82
CA ASN A 52 7.52 -14.28 -16.55
C ASN A 52 8.45 -13.14 -17.02
N HIS A 53 9.76 -13.25 -16.83
CA HIS A 53 10.75 -12.20 -17.16
C HIS A 53 10.44 -10.84 -16.53
N LEU A 54 9.99 -10.85 -15.26
CA LEU A 54 9.63 -9.67 -14.47
C LEU A 54 10.62 -9.45 -13.33
N SER A 55 10.56 -8.28 -12.71
CA SER A 55 11.17 -8.10 -11.40
C SER A 55 10.38 -8.89 -10.33
N VAL A 56 11.05 -9.29 -9.25
CA VAL A 56 10.40 -10.01 -8.12
C VAL A 56 9.25 -9.18 -7.53
N GLU A 57 9.43 -7.86 -7.44
CA GLU A 57 8.39 -6.93 -6.97
C GLU A 57 7.16 -6.94 -7.90
N GLU A 58 7.38 -6.87 -9.20
CA GLU A 58 6.31 -6.85 -10.19
C GLU A 58 5.57 -8.20 -10.26
N ALA A 59 6.30 -9.31 -10.26
CA ALA A 59 5.72 -10.65 -10.21
C ALA A 59 4.86 -10.85 -8.95
N GLY A 60 5.38 -10.50 -7.79
CA GLY A 60 4.65 -10.56 -6.52
C GLY A 60 3.43 -9.63 -6.50
N ARG A 61 3.56 -8.42 -7.08
CA ARG A 61 2.44 -7.48 -7.22
C ARG A 61 1.34 -8.04 -8.13
N ASN A 62 1.69 -8.58 -9.28
CA ASN A 62 0.73 -9.15 -10.23
C ASN A 62 -0.02 -10.32 -9.62
N ALA A 63 0.69 -11.25 -8.98
CA ALA A 63 0.10 -12.39 -8.29
C ALA A 63 -0.85 -11.95 -7.16
N ARG A 64 -0.48 -10.90 -6.41
CA ARG A 64 -1.33 -10.33 -5.35
C ARG A 64 -2.66 -9.82 -5.89
N TYR A 65 -2.63 -8.98 -6.92
CA TYR A 65 -3.85 -8.43 -7.47
C TYR A 65 -4.71 -9.46 -8.20
N ALA A 66 -4.10 -10.46 -8.83
CA ALA A 66 -4.84 -11.59 -9.41
C ALA A 66 -5.59 -12.37 -8.33
N PHE A 67 -4.93 -12.71 -7.22
CA PHE A 67 -5.57 -13.40 -6.09
C PHE A 67 -6.69 -12.56 -5.45
N PHE A 68 -6.46 -11.27 -5.25
CA PHE A 68 -7.48 -10.39 -4.68
C PHE A 68 -8.69 -10.24 -5.59
N ALA A 69 -8.48 -10.15 -6.92
CA ALA A 69 -9.57 -10.08 -7.89
C ALA A 69 -10.40 -11.38 -7.94
N GLU A 70 -9.73 -12.53 -7.89
CA GLU A 70 -10.38 -13.84 -7.81
C GLU A 70 -11.24 -13.96 -6.55
N THR A 71 -10.69 -13.56 -5.40
CA THR A 71 -11.39 -13.61 -4.10
C THR A 71 -12.57 -12.63 -4.04
N ALA A 72 -12.40 -11.43 -4.62
CA ALA A 72 -13.46 -10.42 -4.64
C ALA A 72 -14.65 -10.83 -5.56
N GLY A 73 -14.38 -11.65 -6.57
CA GLY A 73 -15.42 -12.09 -7.52
C GLY A 73 -16.01 -10.95 -8.37
N GLU A 74 -17.09 -11.28 -9.08
CA GLU A 74 -17.77 -10.33 -9.93
C GLU A 74 -18.49 -9.26 -9.09
N GLY A 75 -18.24 -7.99 -9.41
CA GLY A 75 -18.80 -6.84 -8.67
C GLY A 75 -18.09 -6.50 -7.35
N GLY A 76 -17.20 -7.38 -6.86
CA GLY A 76 -16.43 -7.16 -5.63
C GLY A 76 -15.40 -6.03 -5.76
N ARG A 77 -15.02 -5.46 -4.61
CA ARG A 77 -14.03 -4.39 -4.52
C ARG A 77 -12.82 -4.84 -3.70
N ILE A 78 -11.65 -4.38 -4.10
CA ILE A 78 -10.39 -4.62 -3.41
C ILE A 78 -10.01 -3.36 -2.68
N ALA A 79 -10.05 -3.35 -1.35
CA ALA A 79 -9.59 -2.24 -0.55
C ALA A 79 -8.09 -2.39 -0.23
N THR A 80 -7.31 -1.34 -0.49
CA THR A 80 -5.89 -1.30 -0.13
C THR A 80 -5.59 -0.10 0.75
N ALA A 81 -4.67 -0.26 1.72
CA ALA A 81 -4.35 0.72 2.75
C ALA A 81 -3.25 1.71 2.31
N HIS A 82 -3.30 2.18 1.06
CA HIS A 82 -2.42 3.28 0.64
C HIS A 82 -2.83 4.57 1.34
N THR A 83 -1.83 5.29 1.85
CA THR A 83 -1.99 6.53 2.61
C THR A 83 -1.64 7.76 1.77
N LEU A 84 -1.80 8.95 2.34
CA LEU A 84 -1.33 10.21 1.77
C LEU A 84 0.20 10.19 1.57
N ASP A 85 0.95 9.61 2.51
CA ASP A 85 2.41 9.47 2.39
C ASP A 85 2.79 8.65 1.15
N ASP A 86 2.11 7.52 0.88
CA ASP A 86 2.34 6.71 -0.33
C ASP A 86 2.08 7.50 -1.62
N THR A 87 1.07 8.35 -1.60
CA THR A 87 0.74 9.21 -2.75
C THR A 87 1.82 10.26 -2.98
N ILE A 88 2.29 10.93 -1.92
CA ILE A 88 3.37 11.91 -1.99
C ILE A 88 4.67 11.24 -2.49
N GLU A 89 5.04 10.09 -1.96
CA GLU A 89 6.19 9.31 -2.43
C GLU A 89 6.07 9.00 -3.94
N THR A 90 4.89 8.56 -4.37
CA THR A 90 4.64 8.23 -5.78
C THR A 90 4.78 9.45 -6.69
N VAL A 91 4.26 10.61 -6.27
CA VAL A 91 4.40 11.87 -7.01
C VAL A 91 5.87 12.27 -7.14
N LEU A 92 6.63 12.22 -6.05
CA LEU A 92 8.06 12.54 -6.06
C LEU A 92 8.86 11.57 -6.94
N MET A 93 8.58 10.27 -6.86
CA MET A 93 9.22 9.28 -7.74
C MET A 93 8.90 9.54 -9.21
N ASN A 94 7.66 9.88 -9.53
CA ASN A 94 7.25 10.20 -10.89
C ASN A 94 7.92 11.49 -11.38
N LEU A 95 8.00 12.53 -10.54
CA LEU A 95 8.69 13.77 -10.83
C LEU A 95 10.18 13.54 -11.13
N ILE A 96 10.87 12.73 -10.32
CA ILE A 96 12.29 12.36 -10.52
C ILE A 96 12.50 11.63 -11.85
N ARG A 97 11.55 10.80 -12.27
CA ARG A 97 11.62 10.07 -13.55
C ARG A 97 11.27 10.91 -14.77
N GLY A 98 10.71 12.09 -14.57
CA GLY A 98 10.12 12.91 -15.63
C GLY A 98 8.73 12.38 -15.99
N THR A 99 7.70 13.13 -15.63
CA THR A 99 6.30 12.74 -15.89
C THR A 99 5.48 13.91 -16.41
N GLY A 100 4.39 13.61 -17.15
CA GLY A 100 3.34 14.57 -17.44
C GLY A 100 2.37 14.73 -16.24
N LEU A 101 1.33 15.53 -16.43
CA LEU A 101 0.33 15.85 -15.40
C LEU A 101 -0.29 14.61 -14.77
N HIS A 102 -0.56 13.57 -15.55
CA HIS A 102 -1.13 12.31 -15.05
C HIS A 102 -0.31 11.69 -13.90
N GLY A 103 1.02 11.64 -14.03
CA GLY A 103 1.87 11.09 -12.98
C GLY A 103 1.98 11.97 -11.74
N LEU A 104 1.71 13.28 -11.87
CA LEU A 104 1.65 14.23 -10.76
C LEU A 104 0.35 14.15 -9.96
N CYS A 105 -0.70 13.50 -10.49
CA CYS A 105 -1.92 13.24 -9.74
C CYS A 105 -1.76 12.17 -8.63
N GLY A 106 -0.62 11.47 -8.61
CA GLY A 106 -0.31 10.46 -7.60
C GLY A 106 -1.10 9.15 -7.76
N ILE A 107 -1.50 8.56 -6.66
CA ILE A 107 -2.24 7.30 -6.64
C ILE A 107 -3.74 7.60 -6.75
N PRO A 108 -4.46 7.05 -7.75
CA PRO A 108 -5.89 7.30 -7.89
C PRO A 108 -6.68 6.62 -6.77
N ARG A 109 -7.71 7.28 -6.25
CA ARG A 109 -8.60 6.76 -5.21
C ARG A 109 -9.30 5.46 -5.64
N ILE A 110 -9.72 5.42 -6.89
CA ILE A 110 -10.37 4.27 -7.52
C ILE A 110 -9.64 3.95 -8.83
N ARG A 111 -9.33 2.67 -9.03
CA ARG A 111 -8.77 2.15 -10.29
C ARG A 111 -9.41 0.80 -10.58
N GLY A 112 -10.34 0.76 -11.50
CA GLY A 112 -11.13 -0.45 -11.76
C GLY A 112 -11.92 -0.87 -10.51
N ASN A 113 -11.69 -2.07 -10.01
CA ASN A 113 -12.29 -2.57 -8.78
C ASN A 113 -11.48 -2.28 -7.50
N ILE A 114 -10.32 -1.62 -7.62
CA ILE A 114 -9.48 -1.28 -6.48
C ILE A 114 -9.90 0.07 -5.89
N VAL A 115 -10.12 0.12 -4.59
CA VAL A 115 -10.45 1.33 -3.82
C VAL A 115 -9.39 1.57 -2.73
N ARG A 116 -9.15 2.83 -2.39
CA ARG A 116 -8.12 3.24 -1.41
C ARG A 116 -8.71 4.22 -0.40
N PRO A 117 -9.34 3.70 0.66
CA PRO A 117 -10.07 4.54 1.60
C PRO A 117 -9.18 5.50 2.40
N LEU A 118 -7.89 5.18 2.58
CA LEU A 118 -6.96 5.91 3.46
C LEU A 118 -6.10 6.95 2.72
N LEU A 119 -6.37 7.26 1.45
CA LEU A 119 -5.52 8.18 0.66
C LEU A 119 -5.45 9.62 1.19
N ASP A 120 -6.40 10.04 2.02
CA ASP A 120 -6.41 11.38 2.62
C ASP A 120 -5.83 11.39 4.04
N VAL A 121 -5.45 10.21 4.55
CA VAL A 121 -4.95 10.03 5.91
C VAL A 121 -3.45 9.78 5.86
N THR A 122 -2.70 10.42 6.73
CA THR A 122 -1.26 10.19 6.88
C THR A 122 -1.01 8.88 7.61
N ARG A 123 0.19 8.31 7.40
CA ARG A 123 0.63 7.14 8.16
C ARG A 123 0.65 7.41 9.66
N ALA A 124 1.07 8.61 10.08
CA ALA A 124 1.10 9.00 11.50
C ALA A 124 -0.30 9.00 12.12
N GLU A 125 -1.31 9.52 11.42
CA GLU A 125 -2.71 9.49 11.89
C GLU A 125 -3.25 8.06 12.00
N VAL A 126 -2.87 7.15 11.08
CA VAL A 126 -3.22 5.73 11.17
C VAL A 126 -2.58 5.08 12.40
N GLU A 127 -1.29 5.34 12.63
CA GLU A 127 -0.55 4.78 13.78
C GLU A 127 -1.11 5.32 15.11
N GLU A 128 -1.45 6.61 15.18
CA GLU A 128 -2.12 7.22 16.34
C GLU A 128 -3.49 6.56 16.61
N TYR A 129 -4.29 6.35 15.57
CA TYR A 129 -5.58 5.68 15.70
C TYR A 129 -5.45 4.25 16.20
N LEU A 130 -4.48 3.48 15.68
CA LEU A 130 -4.20 2.13 16.15
C LEU A 130 -3.75 2.12 17.62
N ALA A 131 -2.93 3.09 18.02
CA ALA A 131 -2.51 3.25 19.41
C ALA A 131 -3.69 3.56 20.34
N LEU A 132 -4.63 4.41 19.94
CA LEU A 132 -5.86 4.70 20.69
C LEU A 132 -6.75 3.45 20.87
N LEU A 133 -6.76 2.57 19.86
CA LEU A 133 -7.49 1.30 19.95
C LEU A 133 -6.73 0.20 20.71
N GLY A 134 -5.46 0.42 21.04
CA GLY A 134 -4.59 -0.64 21.56
C GLY A 134 -4.36 -1.78 20.54
N GLN A 135 -4.53 -1.49 19.25
CA GLN A 135 -4.38 -2.47 18.18
C GLN A 135 -2.92 -2.57 17.74
N PRO A 136 -2.25 -3.71 17.96
CA PRO A 136 -0.89 -3.93 17.42
C PRO A 136 -0.90 -4.03 15.89
N TYR A 137 0.27 -3.80 15.28
CA TYR A 137 0.49 -3.98 13.85
C TYR A 137 1.91 -4.52 13.58
N CYS A 138 2.10 -5.15 12.43
CA CYS A 138 3.41 -5.63 12.00
C CYS A 138 4.15 -4.54 11.22
N THR A 139 5.44 -4.38 11.51
CA THR A 139 6.34 -3.54 10.72
C THR A 139 7.17 -4.43 9.81
N ASP A 140 7.12 -4.17 8.52
CA ASP A 140 7.92 -4.86 7.52
C ASP A 140 9.36 -4.35 7.58
N SER A 141 10.33 -5.26 7.81
CA SER A 141 11.76 -4.92 7.90
C SER A 141 12.33 -4.33 6.61
N THR A 142 11.74 -4.65 5.45
CA THR A 142 12.17 -4.08 4.16
C THR A 142 11.91 -2.58 4.05
N ASN A 143 11.03 -2.03 4.87
CA ASN A 143 10.82 -0.58 4.96
C ASN A 143 12.01 0.18 5.54
N LEU A 144 12.94 -0.50 6.20
CA LEU A 144 14.13 0.07 6.82
C LEU A 144 15.36 0.07 5.88
N SER A 145 15.30 -0.64 4.75
CA SER A 145 16.39 -0.70 3.77
C SER A 145 16.28 0.44 2.76
N ASP A 146 17.40 1.09 2.47
CA ASP A 146 17.49 2.15 1.45
C ASP A 146 17.78 1.62 0.04
N ASP A 147 17.72 0.31 -0.16
CA ASP A 147 17.99 -0.34 -1.45
C ASP A 147 16.98 0.01 -2.54
N TYR A 148 15.80 0.50 -2.14
CA TYR A 148 14.73 0.88 -3.05
C TYR A 148 14.58 2.40 -3.16
N THR A 149 14.41 2.92 -4.36
CA THR A 149 14.19 4.35 -4.64
C THR A 149 13.09 4.96 -3.76
N ARG A 150 12.03 4.20 -3.48
CA ARG A 150 10.93 4.65 -2.62
C ARG A 150 11.40 4.91 -1.18
N ASN A 151 12.23 4.03 -0.63
CA ASN A 151 12.76 4.19 0.73
C ASN A 151 13.70 5.39 0.82
N ARG A 152 14.52 5.64 -0.22
CA ARG A 152 15.33 6.86 -0.31
C ARG A 152 14.48 8.14 -0.37
N VAL A 153 13.37 8.11 -1.11
CA VAL A 153 12.42 9.24 -1.10
C VAL A 153 11.85 9.45 0.31
N ARG A 154 11.46 8.37 0.99
CA ARG A 154 10.88 8.38 2.34
C ARG A 154 11.85 8.86 3.41
N HIS A 155 13.10 8.34 3.40
CA HIS A 155 14.07 8.55 4.48
C HIS A 155 15.00 9.74 4.25
N ASP A 156 15.27 10.12 3.00
CA ASP A 156 16.20 11.21 2.68
C ASP A 156 15.48 12.46 2.17
N ILE A 157 14.61 12.32 1.16
CA ILE A 157 14.06 13.48 0.44
C ILE A 157 12.91 14.11 1.21
N LEU A 158 11.94 13.32 1.65
CA LEU A 158 10.78 13.84 2.38
C LEU A 158 11.14 14.57 3.68
N PRO A 159 12.07 14.09 4.52
CA PRO A 159 12.49 14.85 5.68
C PRO A 159 13.05 16.23 5.33
N ARG A 160 13.88 16.32 4.30
CA ARG A 160 14.46 17.61 3.84
C ARG A 160 13.40 18.56 3.31
N LEU A 161 12.40 18.07 2.60
CA LEU A 161 11.27 18.89 2.14
C LEU A 161 10.43 19.40 3.32
N ARG A 162 10.27 18.60 4.37
CA ARG A 162 9.58 18.97 5.60
C ARG A 162 10.40 19.97 6.45
N GLU A 163 11.73 19.93 6.41
CA GLU A 163 12.59 20.96 7.02
C GLU A 163 12.42 22.32 6.33
N LEU A 164 12.34 22.33 4.99
CA LEU A 164 12.13 23.55 4.21
C LEU A 164 10.70 24.11 4.37
N ASN A 165 9.73 23.22 4.47
CA ASN A 165 8.32 23.56 4.69
C ASN A 165 7.69 22.59 5.68
N PRO A 166 7.59 22.93 6.98
CA PRO A 166 6.97 22.07 7.99
C PRO A 166 5.53 21.63 7.64
N ASN A 167 4.82 22.43 6.84
CA ASN A 167 3.49 22.08 6.34
C ASN A 167 3.51 21.44 4.95
N PHE A 168 4.61 20.83 4.53
CA PHE A 168 4.74 20.22 3.20
C PHE A 168 3.66 19.17 2.94
N THR A 169 3.42 18.27 3.89
CA THR A 169 2.36 17.22 3.77
C THR A 169 0.99 17.84 3.59
N GLY A 170 0.62 18.87 4.37
CA GLY A 170 -0.64 19.59 4.22
C GLY A 170 -0.74 20.37 2.91
N ALA A 171 0.36 20.91 2.39
CA ALA A 171 0.39 21.55 1.08
C ALA A 171 0.11 20.53 -0.04
N MET A 172 0.73 19.36 0.02
CA MET A 172 0.48 18.26 -0.91
C MET A 172 -0.96 17.76 -0.83
N ALA A 173 -1.51 17.58 0.37
CA ALA A 173 -2.91 17.17 0.56
C ALA A 173 -3.91 18.11 -0.13
N ARG A 174 -3.62 19.42 -0.15
CA ARG A 174 -4.46 20.41 -0.85
C ARG A 174 -4.24 20.44 -2.36
N MET A 175 -3.01 20.24 -2.81
CA MET A 175 -2.63 20.33 -4.23
C MET A 175 -3.11 19.11 -5.02
N LEU A 176 -2.96 17.89 -4.49
CA LEU A 176 -3.23 16.65 -5.22
C LEU A 176 -4.66 16.52 -5.72
N PRO A 177 -5.71 16.82 -4.92
CA PRO A 177 -7.10 16.80 -5.40
C PRO A 177 -7.35 17.81 -6.52
N GLN A 178 -6.70 18.99 -6.48
CA GLN A 178 -6.84 20.00 -7.51
C GLN A 178 -6.23 19.54 -8.84
N LEU A 179 -5.07 18.89 -8.80
CA LEU A 179 -4.45 18.29 -9.99
C LEU A 179 -5.33 17.17 -10.56
N ALA A 180 -5.86 16.30 -9.71
CA ALA A 180 -6.71 15.20 -10.12
C ALA A 180 -8.05 15.68 -10.73
N ALA A 181 -8.58 16.83 -10.30
CA ALA A 181 -9.80 17.42 -10.85
C ALA A 181 -9.64 18.03 -12.25
N GLN A 182 -8.41 18.27 -12.69
CA GLN A 182 -8.10 18.81 -14.04
C GLN A 182 -7.86 17.73 -15.08
N TRP A 183 -7.90 16.48 -14.65
CA TRP A 183 -7.65 15.31 -15.50
C TRP A 183 -8.89 14.43 -15.65
#